data_256456313c077485134abca97a45ee94
#
_entry.id   256456313c077485134abca97a45ee94
#
_cell.length_a   1.000
_cell.length_b   1.000
_cell.length_c   1.000
_cell.angle_alpha   90.00
_cell.angle_beta   90.00
_cell.angle_gamma   90.00
#
_symmetry.space_group_name_H-M   'P 1'
#
loop_
_entity.id
_entity.type
_entity.pdbx_description
1 polymer ?
#
loop_
_entity_poly.entity_id
_entity_poly.type
_entity_poly.pdbx_seq_one_letter_code
_entity_poly.pdbx_strand_id
1 'polypeptide(L)'
;NPIRLTTNELNPKSLILKSSGISSVMKDTLGVDLYKVRINEVGTTTISVGVRSDKVFKTLFTQDFNVIALPDPVVYFGANKGDAIIASEELISTSALICRIENIDFECLFDIQSFTLSVNREGNWYDYEGQGKYLSAQMKEELLRAVSGSRIFIHDVHVKGCDGQQRILPGLSLKVR
;
A
#
# COMPACT_ATOMS: atom_id res chain seq x y z
N ASN A 1 -9.91 8.16 2.92
CA ASN A 1 -11.16 7.50 2.49
C ASN A 1 -12.15 8.56 2.04
N PRO A 2 -12.82 8.38 0.89
CA PRO A 2 -13.89 9.27 0.45
C PRO A 2 -15.16 9.05 1.29
N ILE A 3 -15.78 10.15 1.73
CA ILE A 3 -17.08 10.16 2.39
C ILE A 3 -18.02 10.99 1.51
N ARG A 4 -19.14 10.39 1.12
CA ARG A 4 -20.21 11.09 0.39
C ARG A 4 -21.29 11.54 1.37
N LEU A 5 -21.64 12.81 1.31
CA LEU A 5 -22.76 13.37 2.04
C LEU A 5 -23.92 13.63 1.08
N THR A 6 -25.04 12.94 1.30
CA THR A 6 -26.28 13.17 0.57
C THR A 6 -27.27 13.86 1.48
N THR A 7 -27.96 14.89 0.97
CA THR A 7 -29.00 15.64 1.69
C THR A 7 -30.12 15.99 0.73
N ASN A 8 -31.33 15.90 1.19
CA ASN A 8 -32.53 16.19 0.39
C ASN A 8 -32.98 17.66 0.51
N GLU A 9 -32.50 18.39 1.52
CA GLU A 9 -33.07 19.73 1.86
C GLU A 9 -32.00 20.81 2.03
N LEU A 10 -30.73 20.46 2.18
CA LEU A 10 -29.65 21.42 2.44
C LEU A 10 -28.70 21.52 1.26
N ASN A 11 -28.19 22.74 1.03
CA ASN A 11 -27.12 22.91 0.04
C ASN A 11 -25.85 22.19 0.54
N PRO A 12 -25.34 21.18 -0.18
CA PRO A 12 -24.14 20.44 0.23
C PRO A 12 -22.91 21.34 0.44
N LYS A 13 -22.87 22.51 -0.23
CA LYS A 13 -21.77 23.47 -0.09
C LYS A 13 -21.68 24.13 1.29
N SER A 14 -22.79 24.15 2.05
CA SER A 14 -22.84 24.73 3.39
C SER A 14 -22.48 23.72 4.50
N LEU A 15 -22.32 22.45 4.18
CA LEU A 15 -21.99 21.41 5.13
C LEU A 15 -20.50 21.49 5.54
N ILE A 16 -20.28 21.31 6.84
CA ILE A 16 -18.95 21.28 7.47
C ILE A 16 -18.81 19.95 8.20
N LEU A 17 -17.68 19.28 7.98
CA LEU A 17 -17.31 18.09 8.75
C LEU A 17 -16.36 18.48 9.88
N LYS A 18 -16.58 17.90 11.04
CA LYS A 18 -15.69 17.97 12.20
C LYS A 18 -15.51 16.59 12.81
N SER A 19 -14.32 16.33 13.32
CA SER A 19 -14.04 15.16 14.17
C SER A 19 -12.88 15.43 15.11
N SER A 20 -12.85 14.70 16.21
CA SER A 20 -11.82 14.80 17.25
C SER A 20 -10.49 14.14 16.89
N GLY A 21 -10.40 13.36 15.83
CA GLY A 21 -9.16 12.64 15.41
C GLY A 21 -8.74 12.89 13.97
N ILE A 22 -9.39 13.86 13.30
CA ILE A 22 -9.10 14.14 11.89
C ILE A 22 -7.92 15.11 11.77
N SER A 23 -6.88 14.71 11.04
CA SER A 23 -5.75 15.58 10.68
C SER A 23 -6.08 16.52 9.52
N SER A 24 -6.95 16.11 8.59
CA SER A 24 -7.40 16.96 7.48
C SER A 24 -8.72 16.50 6.88
N VAL A 25 -9.55 17.46 6.48
CA VAL A 25 -10.74 17.26 5.65
C VAL A 25 -10.55 18.10 4.39
N MET A 26 -10.54 17.45 3.24
CA MET A 26 -10.51 18.14 1.94
C MET A 26 -11.81 17.83 1.20
N LYS A 27 -12.43 18.89 0.62
CA LYS A 27 -13.50 18.68 -0.36
C LYS A 27 -12.86 18.13 -1.64
N ASP A 28 -13.45 17.09 -2.19
CA ASP A 28 -13.01 16.62 -3.49
C ASP A 28 -13.42 17.60 -4.58
N THR A 29 -12.50 17.87 -5.50
CA THR A 29 -12.75 18.77 -6.62
C THR A 29 -13.67 18.17 -7.68
N LEU A 30 -13.90 16.86 -7.64
CA LEU A 30 -14.71 16.11 -8.60
C LEU A 30 -16.19 15.99 -8.23
N GLY A 31 -16.59 16.35 -7.00
CA GLY A 31 -17.98 16.30 -6.55
C GLY A 31 -18.31 17.28 -5.44
N VAL A 32 -19.50 17.87 -5.47
CA VAL A 32 -19.95 18.89 -4.51
C VAL A 32 -20.20 18.29 -3.10
N ASP A 33 -20.42 16.99 -3.04
CA ASP A 33 -20.84 16.19 -1.90
C ASP A 33 -19.80 15.16 -1.45
N LEU A 34 -18.61 15.16 -2.06
CA LEU A 34 -17.54 14.23 -1.76
C LEU A 34 -16.46 14.90 -0.91
N TYR A 35 -16.09 14.23 0.19
CA TYR A 35 -15.07 14.69 1.12
C TYR A 35 -14.01 13.60 1.29
N LYS A 36 -12.73 13.99 1.23
CA LYS A 36 -11.61 13.12 1.60
C LYS A 36 -11.20 13.42 3.03
N VAL A 37 -11.29 12.41 3.88
CA VAL A 37 -10.94 12.50 5.30
C VAL A 37 -9.69 11.69 5.55
N ARG A 38 -8.69 12.32 6.20
CA ARG A 38 -7.48 11.65 6.69
C ARG A 38 -7.53 11.59 8.20
N ILE A 39 -7.38 10.39 8.75
CA ILE A 39 -7.36 10.12 10.19
C ILE A 39 -6.00 9.51 10.50
N ASN A 40 -5.34 9.98 11.55
CA ASN A 40 -3.98 9.56 11.90
C ASN A 40 -3.94 8.59 13.10
N GLU A 41 -5.06 8.42 13.80
CA GLU A 41 -5.14 7.58 15.00
C GLU A 41 -6.04 6.38 14.76
N VAL A 42 -5.59 5.21 15.22
CA VAL A 42 -6.37 3.98 15.22
C VAL A 42 -7.37 4.00 16.36
N GLY A 43 -8.55 3.47 16.15
CA GLY A 43 -9.63 3.41 17.14
C GLY A 43 -10.93 4.00 16.61
N THR A 44 -11.85 4.26 17.52
CA THR A 44 -13.15 4.86 17.15
C THR A 44 -13.03 6.37 17.02
N THR A 45 -13.46 6.89 15.88
CA THR A 45 -13.58 8.33 15.65
C THR A 45 -15.00 8.71 15.27
N THR A 46 -15.49 9.80 15.82
CA THR A 46 -16.83 10.33 15.53
C THR A 46 -16.71 11.47 14.52
N ILE A 47 -17.36 11.34 13.38
CA ILE A 47 -17.47 12.42 12.40
C ILE A 47 -18.81 13.11 12.57
N SER A 48 -18.77 14.42 12.83
CA SER A 48 -19.94 15.28 12.96
C SER A 48 -20.12 16.09 11.68
N VAL A 49 -21.32 16.09 11.13
CA VAL A 49 -21.74 16.92 10.01
C VAL A 49 -22.66 18.02 10.52
N GLY A 50 -22.41 19.23 10.11
CA GLY A 50 -23.22 20.36 10.55
C GLY A 50 -23.12 21.57 9.62
N VAL A 51 -23.80 22.61 10.01
CA VAL A 51 -23.77 23.92 9.36
C VAL A 51 -23.26 24.98 10.33
N ARG A 52 -22.68 26.03 9.78
CA ARG A 52 -22.31 27.22 10.58
C ARG A 52 -23.41 28.28 10.46
N SER A 53 -24.00 28.65 11.58
CA SER A 53 -24.92 29.78 11.69
C SER A 53 -24.40 30.69 12.79
N ASP A 54 -24.29 32.01 12.53
CA ASP A 54 -23.87 33.04 13.51
C ASP A 54 -22.57 32.67 14.27
N LYS A 55 -21.57 32.15 13.57
CA LYS A 55 -20.29 31.65 14.11
C LYS A 55 -20.37 30.39 14.98
N VAL A 56 -21.57 29.84 15.21
CA VAL A 56 -21.81 28.60 15.97
C VAL A 56 -21.90 27.42 14.99
N PHE A 57 -21.23 26.32 15.32
CA PHE A 57 -21.38 25.06 14.60
C PHE A 57 -22.60 24.31 15.14
N LYS A 58 -23.62 24.14 14.32
CA LYS A 58 -24.81 23.35 14.65
C LYS A 58 -24.65 21.96 14.05
N THR A 59 -24.50 20.94 14.88
CA THR A 59 -24.44 19.55 14.47
C THR A 59 -25.78 19.08 13.95
N LEU A 60 -25.82 18.47 12.79
CA LEU A 60 -27.01 17.89 12.17
C LEU A 60 -27.00 16.37 12.31
N PHE A 61 -25.83 15.77 12.19
CA PHE A 61 -25.65 14.32 12.20
C PHE A 61 -24.26 13.96 12.73
N THR A 62 -24.17 12.80 13.39
CA THR A 62 -22.91 12.20 13.85
C THR A 62 -22.85 10.73 13.43
N GLN A 63 -21.67 10.28 13.05
CA GLN A 63 -21.41 8.88 12.70
C GLN A 63 -20.06 8.44 13.27
N ASP A 64 -20.05 7.29 13.92
CA ASP A 64 -18.84 6.66 14.42
C ASP A 64 -18.22 5.77 13.33
N PHE A 65 -16.89 5.85 13.23
CA PHE A 65 -16.09 5.05 12.33
C PHE A 65 -15.01 4.33 13.13
N ASN A 66 -14.83 3.06 12.85
CA ASN A 66 -13.70 2.30 13.38
C ASN A 66 -12.51 2.44 12.42
N VAL A 67 -11.46 3.08 12.90
CA VAL A 67 -10.19 3.28 12.16
C VAL A 67 -9.25 2.15 12.49
N ILE A 68 -8.91 1.37 11.50
CA ILE A 68 -7.95 0.28 11.63
C ILE A 68 -6.61 0.66 11.01
N ALA A 69 -5.52 0.10 11.55
CA ALA A 69 -4.22 0.23 10.93
C ALA A 69 -4.23 -0.40 9.54
N LEU A 70 -3.49 0.21 8.61
CA LEU A 70 -3.29 -0.38 7.29
C LEU A 70 -2.46 -1.66 7.47
N PRO A 71 -2.95 -2.83 7.01
CA PRO A 71 -2.18 -4.06 7.10
C PRO A 71 -0.92 -4.00 6.22
N ASP A 72 0.06 -4.84 6.55
CA ASP A 72 1.26 -4.93 5.74
C ASP A 72 0.95 -5.52 4.37
N PRO A 73 1.54 -4.97 3.30
CA PRO A 73 1.40 -5.52 1.97
C PRO A 73 2.20 -6.80 1.81
N VAL A 74 1.80 -7.60 0.83
CA VAL A 74 2.53 -8.79 0.40
C VAL A 74 3.42 -8.44 -0.78
N VAL A 75 4.67 -8.95 -0.74
CA VAL A 75 5.64 -8.80 -1.84
C VAL A 75 5.37 -9.89 -2.88
N TYR A 76 5.39 -9.50 -4.16
CA TYR A 76 5.25 -10.39 -5.31
C TYR A 76 6.42 -10.23 -6.26
N PHE A 77 6.84 -11.36 -6.81
CA PHE A 77 7.73 -11.46 -7.96
C PHE A 77 6.99 -12.20 -9.08
N GLY A 78 6.58 -11.49 -10.11
CA GLY A 78 5.60 -12.02 -11.07
C GLY A 78 4.27 -12.34 -10.38
N ALA A 79 3.80 -13.58 -10.53
CA ALA A 79 2.62 -14.10 -9.83
C ALA A 79 2.93 -14.71 -8.46
N ASN A 80 4.21 -14.83 -8.07
CA ASN A 80 4.68 -15.60 -6.92
C ASN A 80 4.80 -14.74 -5.67
N LYS A 81 4.48 -15.34 -4.52
CA LYS A 81 4.63 -14.76 -3.17
C LYS A 81 5.09 -15.85 -2.20
N GLY A 82 5.77 -15.43 -1.12
CA GLY A 82 6.27 -16.35 -0.09
C GLY A 82 7.24 -17.39 -0.65
N ASP A 83 7.08 -18.65 -0.24
CA ASP A 83 7.85 -19.77 -0.77
C ASP A 83 7.16 -20.33 -2.00
N ALA A 84 7.80 -20.25 -3.16
CA ALA A 84 7.20 -20.64 -4.43
C ALA A 84 8.18 -21.37 -5.35
N ILE A 85 7.61 -22.12 -6.29
CA ILE A 85 8.35 -22.73 -7.41
C ILE A 85 8.05 -21.90 -8.64
N ILE A 86 9.10 -21.37 -9.28
CA ILE A 86 8.98 -20.50 -10.44
C ILE A 86 9.53 -21.17 -11.69
N ALA A 87 8.87 -20.99 -12.83
CA ALA A 87 9.38 -21.42 -14.12
C ALA A 87 10.51 -20.49 -14.58
N SER A 88 11.51 -21.04 -15.29
CA SER A 88 12.65 -20.24 -15.78
C SER A 88 12.20 -19.08 -16.69
N GLU A 89 11.17 -19.28 -17.52
CA GLU A 89 10.63 -18.24 -18.40
C GLU A 89 9.99 -17.10 -17.61
N GLU A 90 9.24 -17.42 -16.54
CA GLU A 90 8.64 -16.42 -15.67
C GLU A 90 9.71 -15.67 -14.87
N LEU A 91 10.73 -16.37 -14.38
CA LEU A 91 11.85 -15.78 -13.66
C LEU A 91 12.56 -14.72 -14.52
N ILE A 92 12.85 -15.04 -15.77
CA ILE A 92 13.57 -14.16 -16.69
C ILE A 92 12.70 -13.00 -17.19
N SER A 93 11.41 -13.23 -17.39
CA SER A 93 10.49 -12.19 -17.88
C SER A 93 10.09 -11.18 -16.80
N THR A 94 10.24 -11.53 -15.53
CA THR A 94 9.90 -10.64 -14.42
C THR A 94 11.02 -9.61 -14.22
N SER A 95 10.66 -8.33 -14.25
CA SER A 95 11.64 -7.23 -14.17
C SER A 95 11.47 -6.33 -12.94
N ALA A 96 10.44 -6.56 -12.14
CA ALA A 96 10.14 -5.71 -10.99
C ALA A 96 9.40 -6.49 -9.89
N LEU A 97 9.55 -6.01 -8.65
CA LEU A 97 8.72 -6.40 -7.52
C LEU A 97 7.44 -5.59 -7.49
N ILE A 98 6.39 -6.18 -6.93
CA ILE A 98 5.12 -5.53 -6.67
C ILE A 98 4.77 -5.74 -5.20
N CYS A 99 4.27 -4.69 -4.53
CA CYS A 99 3.71 -4.79 -3.19
C CYS A 99 2.25 -4.37 -3.21
N ARG A 100 1.37 -5.21 -2.68
CA ARG A 100 -0.06 -4.93 -2.59
C ARG A 100 -0.66 -5.55 -1.33
N ILE A 101 -1.67 -4.88 -0.77
CA ILE A 101 -2.51 -5.48 0.27
C ILE A 101 -3.53 -6.36 -0.42
N GLU A 102 -3.75 -7.54 0.16
CA GLU A 102 -4.81 -8.45 -0.27
C GLU A 102 -6.12 -8.12 0.44
N ASN A 103 -7.25 -8.35 -0.23
CA ASN A 103 -8.59 -8.25 0.35
C ASN A 103 -8.95 -6.87 0.92
N ILE A 104 -8.56 -5.81 0.22
CA ILE A 104 -9.03 -4.45 0.51
C ILE A 104 -9.75 -3.84 -0.70
N ASP A 105 -10.78 -3.04 -0.43
CA ASP A 105 -11.63 -2.42 -1.46
C ASP A 105 -11.17 -1.02 -1.88
N PHE A 106 -9.95 -0.61 -1.51
CA PHE A 106 -9.41 0.69 -1.89
C PHE A 106 -7.97 0.60 -2.39
N GLU A 107 -7.59 1.49 -3.28
CA GLU A 107 -6.23 1.56 -3.79
C GLU A 107 -5.29 2.18 -2.76
N CYS A 108 -4.27 1.42 -2.37
CA CYS A 108 -3.13 1.90 -1.61
C CYS A 108 -1.86 1.45 -2.31
N LEU A 109 -1.14 2.39 -2.88
CA LEU A 109 0.12 2.12 -3.54
C LEU A 109 1.24 2.09 -2.50
N PHE A 110 2.08 1.07 -2.63
CA PHE A 110 3.32 0.93 -1.88
C PHE A 110 4.49 1.19 -2.80
N ASP A 111 5.36 2.08 -2.38
CA ASP A 111 6.58 2.41 -3.10
C ASP A 111 7.74 1.63 -2.50
N ILE A 112 8.30 0.69 -3.29
CA ILE A 112 9.46 -0.10 -2.90
C ILE A 112 10.68 0.81 -2.98
N GLN A 113 11.36 0.98 -1.85
CA GLN A 113 12.54 1.85 -1.73
C GLN A 113 13.81 1.07 -2.06
N SER A 114 13.93 -0.13 -1.50
CA SER A 114 15.07 -1.03 -1.72
C SER A 114 14.70 -2.48 -1.42
N PHE A 115 15.53 -3.39 -1.88
CA PHE A 115 15.48 -4.81 -1.55
C PHE A 115 16.83 -5.47 -1.82
N THR A 116 17.03 -6.68 -1.31
CA THR A 116 18.19 -7.53 -1.60
C THR A 116 17.73 -8.77 -2.35
N LEU A 117 18.42 -9.08 -3.45
CA LEU A 117 18.31 -10.32 -4.21
C LEU A 117 19.51 -11.20 -3.89
N SER A 118 19.29 -12.39 -3.31
CA SER A 118 20.34 -13.39 -3.04
C SER A 118 20.16 -14.58 -3.95
N VAL A 119 21.23 -14.97 -4.63
CA VAL A 119 21.27 -16.14 -5.53
C VAL A 119 22.29 -17.14 -5.03
N ASN A 120 21.88 -18.41 -4.91
CA ASN A 120 22.81 -19.50 -4.58
C ASN A 120 23.43 -20.06 -5.86
N ARG A 121 24.77 -20.06 -5.91
CA ARG A 121 25.55 -20.72 -6.95
C ARG A 121 26.60 -21.63 -6.31
N GLU A 122 26.53 -22.90 -6.62
CA GLU A 122 27.51 -23.91 -6.16
C GLU A 122 27.75 -23.90 -4.65
N GLY A 123 26.64 -23.62 -3.87
CA GLY A 123 26.67 -23.56 -2.41
C GLY A 123 27.05 -22.19 -1.83
N ASN A 124 27.44 -21.22 -2.64
CA ASN A 124 27.76 -19.85 -2.20
C ASN A 124 26.59 -18.90 -2.50
N TRP A 125 26.32 -18.00 -1.56
CA TRP A 125 25.33 -16.94 -1.71
C TRP A 125 25.98 -15.66 -2.20
N TYR A 126 25.31 -15.01 -3.15
CA TYR A 126 25.69 -13.73 -3.72
C TYR A 126 24.53 -12.77 -3.58
N ASP A 127 24.76 -11.64 -2.94
CA ASP A 127 23.76 -10.63 -2.64
C ASP A 127 23.90 -9.43 -3.58
N TYR A 128 22.77 -8.96 -4.07
CA TYR A 128 22.64 -7.81 -4.95
C TYR A 128 21.63 -6.84 -4.39
N GLU A 129 22.07 -5.64 -4.08
CA GLU A 129 21.18 -4.58 -3.59
C GLU A 129 20.43 -3.91 -4.75
N GLY A 130 19.11 -3.80 -4.62
CA GLY A 130 18.23 -3.10 -5.55
C GLY A 130 17.71 -1.79 -4.97
N GLN A 131 17.66 -0.75 -5.81
CA GLN A 131 17.02 0.53 -5.47
C GLN A 131 15.72 0.66 -6.25
N GLY A 132 14.63 1.01 -5.51
CA GLY A 132 13.29 0.99 -6.08
C GLY A 132 12.78 -0.43 -6.32
N LYS A 133 11.80 -0.56 -7.19
CA LYS A 133 11.13 -1.85 -7.47
C LYS A 133 11.75 -2.67 -8.59
N TYR A 134 12.61 -2.08 -9.41
CA TYR A 134 13.14 -2.74 -10.62
C TYR A 134 14.42 -3.49 -10.34
N LEU A 135 14.55 -4.66 -11.00
CA LEU A 135 15.81 -5.40 -11.02
C LEU A 135 16.87 -4.61 -11.78
N SER A 136 18.09 -4.55 -11.22
CA SER A 136 19.26 -4.02 -11.92
C SER A 136 19.67 -4.94 -13.09
N ALA A 137 20.50 -4.42 -13.99
CA ALA A 137 21.06 -5.23 -15.09
C ALA A 137 21.83 -6.44 -14.54
N GLN A 138 22.61 -6.23 -13.48
CA GLN A 138 23.38 -7.31 -12.84
C GLN A 138 22.48 -8.39 -12.23
N MET A 139 21.37 -8.02 -11.56
CA MET A 139 20.39 -8.98 -11.05
C MET A 139 19.80 -9.82 -12.19
N LYS A 140 19.40 -9.17 -13.30
CA LYS A 140 18.85 -9.86 -14.46
C LYS A 140 19.84 -10.86 -15.07
N GLU A 141 21.11 -10.49 -15.18
CA GLU A 141 22.16 -11.40 -15.65
C GLU A 141 22.33 -12.62 -14.74
N GLU A 142 22.25 -12.43 -13.42
CA GLU A 142 22.31 -13.54 -12.48
C GLU A 142 21.07 -14.46 -12.59
N LEU A 143 19.89 -13.90 -12.77
CA LEU A 143 18.68 -14.71 -12.97
C LEU A 143 18.70 -15.50 -14.29
N LEU A 144 19.34 -14.97 -15.34
CA LEU A 144 19.54 -15.69 -16.61
C LEU A 144 20.45 -16.92 -16.46
N ARG A 145 21.33 -16.94 -15.46
CA ARG A 145 22.24 -18.07 -15.18
C ARG A 145 21.59 -19.13 -14.27
N ALA A 146 20.42 -18.84 -13.72
CA ALA A 146 19.74 -19.77 -12.84
C ALA A 146 19.25 -21.00 -13.62
N VAL A 147 19.53 -22.18 -13.06
CA VAL A 147 19.13 -23.48 -13.61
C VAL A 147 18.08 -24.14 -12.73
N SER A 148 17.44 -25.20 -13.22
CA SER A 148 16.49 -25.99 -12.41
C SER A 148 17.15 -26.41 -11.09
N GLY A 149 16.43 -26.18 -9.98
CA GLY A 149 16.91 -26.39 -8.61
C GLY A 149 17.58 -25.18 -7.97
N SER A 150 17.95 -24.14 -8.73
CA SER A 150 18.49 -22.89 -8.17
C SER A 150 17.53 -22.29 -7.14
N ARG A 151 18.11 -21.73 -6.08
CA ARG A 151 17.34 -21.01 -5.05
C ARG A 151 17.68 -19.53 -5.09
N ILE A 152 16.64 -18.72 -5.03
CA ILE A 152 16.72 -17.27 -5.07
C ILE A 152 15.92 -16.75 -3.89
N PHE A 153 16.49 -15.82 -3.12
CA PHE A 153 15.78 -15.11 -2.06
C PHE A 153 15.68 -13.63 -2.42
N ILE A 154 14.54 -13.06 -2.14
CA ILE A 154 14.32 -11.61 -2.16
C ILE A 154 13.95 -11.23 -0.74
N HIS A 155 14.75 -10.41 -0.09
CA HIS A 155 14.59 -10.07 1.31
C HIS A 155 14.95 -8.60 1.58
N ASP A 156 14.83 -8.16 2.83
CA ASP A 156 15.07 -6.77 3.24
C ASP A 156 14.30 -5.77 2.36
N VAL A 157 13.04 -6.10 2.08
CA VAL A 157 12.20 -5.29 1.21
C VAL A 157 11.65 -4.10 1.98
N HIS A 158 12.26 -2.94 1.76
CA HIS A 158 11.83 -1.66 2.37
C HIS A 158 10.79 -0.99 1.49
N VAL A 159 9.65 -0.65 2.10
CA VAL A 159 8.53 -0.01 1.39
C VAL A 159 8.02 1.21 2.14
N LYS A 160 7.48 2.18 1.39
CA LYS A 160 6.72 3.30 1.93
C LYS A 160 5.26 3.18 1.48
N GLY A 161 4.35 3.14 2.44
CA GLY A 161 2.93 3.00 2.18
C GLY A 161 2.24 4.31 1.81
N CYS A 162 0.99 4.22 1.34
CA CYS A 162 0.11 5.37 1.07
C CYS A 162 -0.23 6.17 2.36
N ASP A 163 -0.06 5.56 3.53
CA ASP A 163 -0.15 6.19 4.84
C ASP A 163 1.12 6.97 5.24
N GLY A 164 2.17 6.90 4.40
CA GLY A 164 3.47 7.53 4.64
C GLY A 164 4.40 6.74 5.56
N GLN A 165 3.96 5.60 6.09
CA GLN A 165 4.76 4.76 6.98
C GLN A 165 5.77 3.94 6.17
N GLN A 166 6.97 3.80 6.72
CA GLN A 166 7.98 2.87 6.20
C GLN A 166 7.80 1.51 6.88
N ARG A 167 7.97 0.43 6.10
CA ARG A 167 7.89 -0.95 6.56
C ARG A 167 9.00 -1.77 5.95
N ILE A 168 9.43 -2.79 6.70
CA ILE A 168 10.29 -3.85 6.18
C ILE A 168 9.38 -5.08 6.07
N LEU A 169 9.26 -5.61 4.87
CA LEU A 169 8.36 -6.72 4.58
C LEU A 169 9.07 -8.06 4.61
N PRO A 170 8.35 -9.13 4.96
CA PRO A 170 8.82 -10.48 4.74
C PRO A 170 9.18 -10.66 3.26
N GLY A 171 10.33 -11.28 3.02
CA GLY A 171 10.79 -11.60 1.68
C GLY A 171 10.05 -12.79 1.07
N LEU A 172 10.57 -13.25 -0.06
CA LEU A 172 10.09 -14.45 -0.73
C LEU A 172 11.27 -15.34 -1.15
N SER A 173 11.01 -16.65 -1.21
CA SER A 173 11.95 -17.68 -1.58
C SER A 173 11.46 -18.37 -2.85
N LEU A 174 12.28 -18.39 -3.88
CA LEU A 174 11.94 -18.98 -5.16
C LEU A 174 12.87 -20.16 -5.45
N LYS A 175 12.26 -21.28 -5.86
CA LYS A 175 12.99 -22.44 -6.41
C LYS A 175 12.68 -22.55 -7.89
N VAL A 176 13.72 -22.54 -8.71
CA VAL A 176 13.59 -22.65 -10.17
C VAL A 176 13.29 -24.09 -10.58
N ARG A 177 12.34 -24.27 -11.50
CA ARG A 177 12.01 -25.57 -12.11
C ARG A 177 12.36 -25.60 -13.61
#